data_fef1c2087911d54d1c503cb7f982cad4
#
_entry.id   fef1c2087911d54d1c503cb7f982cad4
#
_cell.length_a   1.000
_cell.length_b   1.000
_cell.length_c   1.000
_cell.angle_alpha   90.00
_cell.angle_beta   90.00
_cell.angle_gamma   90.00
#
_symmetry.space_group_name_H-M   'P 1'
#
loop_
_entity.id
_entity.type
_entity.pdbx_description
1 polymer ?
#
loop_
_entity_poly.entity_id
_entity_poly.type
_entity_poly.pdbx_seq_one_letter_code
_entity_poly.pdbx_strand_id
1 'polypeptide(L)'
;MSGVVWRGEPGYEEARVGRVFNARRPDRYPAAVLMAESEADVVAGVRLARERGLQVSVRAGGHSWAAWSVRDDVLLIDLEGMREITYDPDTGIATAGPAVRGGAELVPFLTSRGRAFPGGHCPSVGIGGFLLQGGQGWNSRKYGWACENVAAIDVVTADGELIRADEETNSDLLWAARGAGPGFFGVITRFHLQTYPLPRAMTHDTWMFELDDLEPLLSWIDDLLPSLERVVEPVIAATRLPRPEGPPVLLLHTTAMCDTEAEAERVLAPLVACPIADRAIAHEHGLTTVELENEAQAAQNPEDHRYAVDCTWTDARATELAPGLRALWSELPTEHSFSIWYGWSPSRPLPDMAFSIEGRAYIAAYAIWTDPADDERHRGWVVEHTRGLAEIGKGVYLGDTDFTRRPDRFLTPENFARLEEIRARRDPDGRFCSYLIADGAELNGEPDRRRHTRSAP
;
A
#
# COMPACT_ATOMS: atom_id res chain seq x y z
N MET A 1 26.71 0.49 -20.72
CA MET A 1 25.31 0.84 -20.46
C MET A 1 25.35 2.19 -19.74
N SER A 2 24.73 3.23 -20.29
CA SER A 2 24.56 4.53 -19.61
C SER A 2 23.51 4.35 -18.51
N GLY A 3 23.59 5.17 -17.43
CA GLY A 3 22.62 5.13 -16.33
C GLY A 3 22.88 4.10 -15.22
N VAL A 4 23.94 3.33 -15.25
CA VAL A 4 24.36 2.45 -14.14
C VAL A 4 25.40 3.19 -13.28
N VAL A 5 25.12 3.28 -11.97
CA VAL A 5 26.02 3.85 -10.97
C VAL A 5 26.47 2.72 -10.03
N TRP A 6 27.76 2.40 -10.03
CA TRP A 6 28.31 1.33 -9.19
C TRP A 6 28.65 1.83 -7.78
N ARG A 7 28.65 0.91 -6.81
CA ARG A 7 29.09 1.19 -5.44
C ARG A 7 30.51 1.76 -5.46
N GLY A 8 30.66 2.94 -4.81
CA GLY A 8 31.91 3.67 -4.77
C GLY A 8 32.08 4.73 -5.86
N GLU A 9 31.20 4.80 -6.84
CA GLU A 9 31.21 5.86 -7.84
C GLU A 9 30.53 7.15 -7.34
N PRO A 10 30.87 8.32 -7.87
CA PRO A 10 30.16 9.57 -7.59
C PRO A 10 28.66 9.44 -7.89
N GLY A 11 27.81 9.95 -7.00
CA GLY A 11 26.35 9.89 -7.14
C GLY A 11 25.71 8.58 -6.65
N TYR A 12 26.50 7.59 -6.20
CA TYR A 12 25.96 6.31 -5.74
C TYR A 12 24.98 6.44 -4.56
N GLU A 13 25.31 7.27 -3.57
CA GLU A 13 24.45 7.42 -2.39
C GLU A 13 23.10 8.06 -2.75
N GLU A 14 23.11 9.05 -3.63
CA GLU A 14 21.88 9.64 -4.16
C GLU A 14 21.06 8.61 -4.95
N ALA A 15 21.68 7.85 -5.84
CA ALA A 15 21.01 6.78 -6.59
C ALA A 15 20.46 5.69 -5.65
N ARG A 16 21.20 5.36 -4.57
CA ARG A 16 20.79 4.33 -3.61
C ARG A 16 19.57 4.73 -2.80
N VAL A 17 19.54 5.92 -2.19
CA VAL A 17 18.50 6.31 -1.20
C VAL A 17 17.86 7.67 -1.43
N GLY A 18 18.28 8.48 -2.39
CA GLY A 18 17.74 9.82 -2.63
C GLY A 18 16.22 9.81 -2.88
N ARG A 19 15.68 8.70 -3.39
CA ARG A 19 14.25 8.52 -3.69
C ARG A 19 13.50 7.61 -2.70
N VAL A 20 14.09 7.26 -1.57
CA VAL A 20 13.37 6.57 -0.51
C VAL A 20 12.59 7.60 0.30
N PHE A 21 11.26 7.47 0.36
CA PHE A 21 10.38 8.40 1.06
C PHE A 21 10.68 8.44 2.57
N ASN A 22 10.80 7.27 3.20
CA ASN A 22 11.09 7.17 4.62
C ASN A 22 12.50 7.74 4.93
N ALA A 23 12.59 8.80 5.73
CA ALA A 23 13.87 9.39 6.12
C ALA A 23 14.77 8.43 6.93
N ARG A 24 14.22 7.32 7.42
CA ARG A 24 14.97 6.19 7.99
C ARG A 24 15.65 5.42 6.86
N ARG A 25 16.82 5.91 6.42
CA ARG A 25 17.57 5.30 5.31
C ARG A 25 18.12 3.93 5.74
N PRO A 26 17.96 2.88 4.90
CA PRO A 26 18.47 1.54 5.25
C PRO A 26 19.99 1.45 5.10
N ASP A 27 20.61 0.71 6.01
CA ASP A 27 22.04 0.34 5.96
C ASP A 27 22.20 -0.95 5.12
N ARG A 28 21.84 -0.84 3.85
CA ARG A 28 21.95 -1.89 2.82
C ARG A 28 22.48 -1.25 1.53
N TYR A 29 23.38 -1.95 0.86
CA TYR A 29 24.21 -1.40 -0.22
C TYR A 29 24.13 -2.25 -1.49
N PRO A 30 23.30 -1.91 -2.48
CA PRO A 30 23.30 -2.51 -3.80
C PRO A 30 24.71 -2.50 -4.43
N ALA A 31 25.05 -3.50 -5.22
CA ALA A 31 26.30 -3.49 -6.00
C ALA A 31 26.29 -2.36 -7.03
N ALA A 32 25.12 -2.08 -7.60
CA ALA A 32 24.89 -0.96 -8.52
C ALA A 32 23.44 -0.54 -8.53
N VAL A 33 23.16 0.67 -9.00
CA VAL A 33 21.84 1.20 -9.30
C VAL A 33 21.76 1.54 -10.78
N LEU A 34 20.76 0.99 -11.48
CA LEU A 34 20.43 1.36 -12.86
C LEU A 34 19.25 2.35 -12.82
N MET A 35 19.44 3.55 -13.33
CA MET A 35 18.40 4.54 -13.56
C MET A 35 17.78 4.25 -14.94
N ALA A 36 16.66 3.52 -14.98
CA ALA A 36 16.01 3.11 -16.23
C ALA A 36 15.04 4.18 -16.72
N GLU A 37 15.16 4.57 -17.99
CA GLU A 37 14.30 5.53 -18.67
C GLU A 37 13.39 4.84 -19.72
N SER A 38 13.68 3.58 -20.04
CA SER A 38 12.97 2.83 -21.08
C SER A 38 12.90 1.34 -20.78
N GLU A 39 12.00 0.63 -21.49
CA GLU A 39 11.93 -0.84 -21.45
C GLU A 39 13.25 -1.49 -21.91
N ALA A 40 13.92 -0.86 -22.88
CA ALA A 40 15.22 -1.36 -23.35
C ALA A 40 16.30 -1.31 -22.26
N ASP A 41 16.29 -0.28 -21.41
CA ASP A 41 17.18 -0.18 -20.24
C ASP A 41 16.89 -1.28 -19.23
N VAL A 42 15.61 -1.55 -18.96
CA VAL A 42 15.20 -2.61 -18.05
C VAL A 42 15.65 -3.99 -18.58
N VAL A 43 15.40 -4.28 -19.86
CA VAL A 43 15.87 -5.51 -20.52
C VAL A 43 17.39 -5.65 -20.40
N ALA A 44 18.12 -4.58 -20.72
CA ALA A 44 19.57 -4.56 -20.62
C ALA A 44 20.06 -4.72 -19.18
N GLY A 45 19.34 -4.12 -18.19
CA GLY A 45 19.63 -4.25 -16.76
C GLY A 45 19.48 -5.69 -16.25
N VAL A 46 18.38 -6.36 -16.59
CA VAL A 46 18.17 -7.77 -16.21
C VAL A 46 19.25 -8.69 -16.83
N ARG A 47 19.60 -8.45 -18.08
CA ARG A 47 20.69 -9.20 -18.75
C ARG A 47 22.05 -8.93 -18.12
N LEU A 48 22.36 -7.68 -17.77
CA LEU A 48 23.58 -7.31 -17.04
C LEU A 48 23.64 -8.02 -15.67
N ALA A 49 22.55 -8.04 -14.93
CA ALA A 49 22.48 -8.74 -13.65
C ALA A 49 22.75 -10.25 -13.84
N ARG A 50 22.19 -10.87 -14.88
CA ARG A 50 22.45 -12.26 -15.24
C ARG A 50 23.92 -12.51 -15.55
N GLU A 51 24.55 -11.69 -16.40
CA GLU A 51 25.96 -11.79 -16.76
C GLU A 51 26.90 -11.64 -15.57
N ARG A 52 26.52 -10.80 -14.60
CA ARG A 52 27.31 -10.52 -13.39
C ARG A 52 26.99 -11.44 -12.21
N GLY A 53 26.03 -12.35 -12.33
CA GLY A 53 25.58 -13.22 -11.25
C GLY A 53 24.87 -12.45 -10.11
N LEU A 54 24.35 -11.23 -10.38
CA LEU A 54 23.63 -10.42 -9.42
C LEU A 54 22.14 -10.76 -9.40
N GLN A 55 21.51 -10.61 -8.24
CA GLN A 55 20.06 -10.53 -8.19
C GLN A 55 19.59 -9.11 -8.57
N VAL A 56 18.32 -9.01 -8.88
CA VAL A 56 17.64 -7.74 -9.21
C VAL A 56 16.66 -7.39 -8.11
N SER A 57 16.71 -6.15 -7.63
CA SER A 57 15.63 -5.50 -6.89
C SER A 57 15.07 -4.35 -7.72
N VAL A 58 13.81 -3.99 -7.46
CA VAL A 58 13.11 -2.98 -8.27
C VAL A 58 12.58 -1.87 -7.38
N ARG A 59 12.75 -0.62 -7.81
CA ARG A 59 12.17 0.56 -7.19
C ARG A 59 11.33 1.33 -8.21
N ALA A 60 10.05 1.52 -7.89
CA ALA A 60 9.15 2.43 -8.63
C ALA A 60 9.08 3.79 -7.91
N GLY A 61 8.13 3.99 -6.99
CA GLY A 61 7.94 5.25 -6.27
C GLY A 61 8.82 5.46 -5.01
N GLY A 62 9.46 4.41 -4.48
CA GLY A 62 10.32 4.53 -3.29
C GLY A 62 9.56 4.66 -1.95
N HIS A 63 8.26 4.43 -1.90
CA HIS A 63 7.40 4.63 -0.72
C HIS A 63 7.34 3.48 0.29
N SER A 64 7.99 2.34 0.03
CA SER A 64 8.00 1.23 0.99
C SER A 64 8.55 1.66 2.35
N TRP A 65 7.80 1.43 3.42
CA TRP A 65 8.18 1.76 4.79
C TRP A 65 9.49 1.07 5.24
N ALA A 66 9.69 -0.18 4.78
CA ALA A 66 10.91 -0.96 5.01
C ALA A 66 12.01 -0.72 3.96
N ALA A 67 11.77 0.15 2.96
CA ALA A 67 12.65 0.36 1.79
C ALA A 67 13.07 -0.97 1.14
N TRP A 68 12.10 -1.83 0.82
CA TRP A 68 12.31 -3.21 0.34
C TRP A 68 13.14 -3.32 -0.92
N SER A 69 13.18 -2.28 -1.75
CA SER A 69 14.00 -2.22 -2.96
C SER A 69 15.50 -2.12 -2.69
N VAL A 70 15.91 -1.52 -1.58
CA VAL A 70 17.34 -1.36 -1.25
C VAL A 70 17.83 -2.64 -0.59
N ARG A 71 18.67 -3.42 -1.29
CA ARG A 71 19.22 -4.72 -0.87
C ARG A 71 20.73 -4.73 -1.03
N ASP A 72 21.42 -5.60 -0.27
CA ASP A 72 22.86 -5.77 -0.40
C ASP A 72 23.22 -6.57 -1.65
N ASP A 73 24.29 -6.13 -2.32
CA ASP A 73 24.98 -6.84 -3.40
C ASP A 73 24.09 -7.24 -4.60
N VAL A 74 23.05 -6.46 -4.88
CA VAL A 74 22.12 -6.63 -6.01
C VAL A 74 22.32 -5.54 -7.06
N LEU A 75 21.74 -5.69 -8.24
CA LEU A 75 21.43 -4.60 -9.14
C LEU A 75 20.05 -4.03 -8.77
N LEU A 76 20.00 -2.81 -8.23
CA LEU A 76 18.76 -2.08 -8.06
C LEU A 76 18.37 -1.41 -9.36
N ILE A 77 17.22 -1.78 -9.94
CA ILE A 77 16.63 -1.11 -11.10
C ILE A 77 15.64 -0.07 -10.61
N ASP A 78 15.96 1.20 -10.82
CA ASP A 78 15.10 2.33 -10.51
C ASP A 78 14.32 2.75 -11.76
N LEU A 79 13.01 2.77 -11.68
CA LEU A 79 12.08 3.01 -12.79
C LEU A 79 11.58 4.45 -12.86
N GLU A 80 12.22 5.43 -12.17
CA GLU A 80 11.75 6.84 -12.10
C GLU A 80 11.49 7.44 -13.47
N GLY A 81 12.32 7.14 -14.47
CA GLY A 81 12.13 7.64 -15.83
C GLY A 81 10.87 7.13 -16.54
N MET A 82 10.21 6.10 -15.99
CA MET A 82 9.07 5.42 -16.61
C MET A 82 7.74 5.96 -16.05
N ARG A 83 7.33 7.18 -16.50
CA ARG A 83 6.18 7.93 -15.98
C ARG A 83 5.17 8.33 -17.06
N GLU A 84 5.22 7.70 -18.22
CA GLU A 84 4.25 7.96 -19.29
C GLU A 84 2.85 7.48 -18.88
N ILE A 85 1.82 8.29 -19.21
CA ILE A 85 0.41 7.93 -19.06
C ILE A 85 -0.29 8.18 -20.38
N THR A 86 -1.04 7.17 -20.85
CA THR A 86 -1.92 7.29 -22.01
C THR A 86 -3.32 6.78 -21.66
N TYR A 87 -4.32 7.15 -22.46
CA TYR A 87 -5.70 6.71 -22.28
C TYR A 87 -6.33 6.42 -23.64
N ASP A 88 -6.96 5.26 -23.74
CA ASP A 88 -7.74 4.86 -24.90
C ASP A 88 -9.24 5.02 -24.60
N PRO A 89 -9.92 5.98 -25.25
CA PRO A 89 -11.34 6.22 -25.02
C PRO A 89 -12.26 5.09 -25.53
N ASP A 90 -11.80 4.29 -26.50
CA ASP A 90 -12.60 3.21 -27.09
C ASP A 90 -12.68 2.00 -26.14
N THR A 91 -11.60 1.70 -25.44
CA THR A 91 -11.52 0.60 -24.47
C THR A 91 -11.75 1.04 -23.03
N GLY A 92 -11.57 2.31 -22.72
CA GLY A 92 -11.59 2.82 -21.35
C GLY A 92 -10.35 2.42 -20.53
N ILE A 93 -9.28 1.96 -21.19
CA ILE A 93 -8.02 1.55 -20.56
C ILE A 93 -7.05 2.73 -20.50
N ALA A 94 -6.49 2.95 -19.32
CA ALA A 94 -5.33 3.81 -19.16
C ALA A 94 -4.07 2.94 -19.09
N THR A 95 -3.03 3.33 -19.82
CA THR A 95 -1.70 2.69 -19.73
C THR A 95 -0.76 3.62 -19.00
N ALA A 96 -0.10 3.12 -17.95
CA ALA A 96 0.76 3.93 -17.09
C ALA A 96 2.07 3.22 -16.75
N GLY A 97 3.15 3.97 -16.75
CA GLY A 97 4.46 3.51 -16.27
C GLY A 97 4.47 3.31 -14.74
N PRO A 98 5.34 2.42 -14.20
CA PRO A 98 5.31 2.02 -12.80
C PRO A 98 5.67 3.15 -11.81
N ALA A 99 6.41 4.16 -12.25
CA ALA A 99 6.80 5.30 -11.40
C ALA A 99 5.78 6.46 -11.41
N VAL A 100 4.71 6.35 -12.17
CA VAL A 100 3.60 7.32 -12.13
C VAL A 100 3.06 7.42 -10.71
N ARG A 101 2.92 8.65 -10.20
CA ARG A 101 2.36 8.90 -8.86
C ARG A 101 0.85 8.89 -8.92
N GLY A 102 0.22 8.05 -8.08
CA GLY A 102 -1.21 7.79 -8.13
C GLY A 102 -2.05 9.07 -8.01
N GLY A 103 -1.93 9.78 -6.89
CA GLY A 103 -2.71 10.99 -6.63
C GLY A 103 -2.20 12.23 -7.38
N ALA A 104 -0.87 12.39 -7.51
CA ALA A 104 -0.29 13.60 -8.09
C ALA A 104 -0.32 13.63 -9.64
N GLU A 105 -0.40 12.48 -10.31
CA GLU A 105 -0.30 12.40 -11.76
C GLU A 105 -1.44 11.61 -12.40
N LEU A 106 -1.71 10.37 -11.94
CA LEU A 106 -2.74 9.52 -12.55
C LEU A 106 -4.14 10.08 -12.32
N VAL A 107 -4.46 10.52 -11.08
CA VAL A 107 -5.77 11.07 -10.74
C VAL A 107 -6.08 12.32 -11.60
N PRO A 108 -5.27 13.39 -11.62
CA PRO A 108 -5.55 14.57 -12.45
C PRO A 108 -5.64 14.24 -13.95
N PHE A 109 -4.79 13.33 -14.43
CA PHE A 109 -4.82 12.89 -15.83
C PHE A 109 -6.16 12.23 -16.19
N LEU A 110 -6.69 11.36 -15.32
CA LEU A 110 -7.96 10.66 -15.54
C LEU A 110 -9.16 11.58 -15.31
N THR A 111 -9.15 12.38 -14.25
CA THR A 111 -10.22 13.32 -13.90
C THR A 111 -10.47 14.30 -15.06
N SER A 112 -9.41 14.83 -15.70
CA SER A 112 -9.54 15.71 -16.86
C SER A 112 -10.20 15.05 -18.08
N ARG A 113 -10.34 13.73 -18.07
CA ARG A 113 -10.98 12.90 -19.11
C ARG A 113 -12.31 12.31 -18.68
N GLY A 114 -12.84 12.75 -17.53
CA GLY A 114 -14.07 12.21 -16.94
C GLY A 114 -13.95 10.75 -16.49
N ARG A 115 -12.74 10.33 -16.09
CA ARG A 115 -12.45 8.98 -15.67
C ARG A 115 -11.92 8.94 -14.24
N ALA A 116 -12.13 7.80 -13.57
CA ALA A 116 -11.62 7.50 -12.24
C ALA A 116 -10.93 6.14 -12.21
N PHE A 117 -10.03 5.99 -11.25
CA PHE A 117 -9.35 4.73 -10.89
C PHE A 117 -9.19 4.70 -9.37
N PRO A 118 -9.29 3.54 -8.68
CA PRO A 118 -9.07 3.46 -7.24
C PRO A 118 -7.60 3.68 -6.88
N GLY A 119 -7.12 4.91 -7.07
CA GLY A 119 -5.77 5.35 -6.73
C GLY A 119 -5.58 5.49 -5.22
N GLY A 120 -4.32 5.38 -4.76
CA GLY A 120 -3.98 5.45 -3.33
C GLY A 120 -4.27 6.81 -2.73
N HIS A 121 -4.52 6.82 -1.42
CA HIS A 121 -4.83 8.02 -0.63
C HIS A 121 -3.63 9.00 -0.55
N CYS A 122 -2.40 8.48 -0.51
CA CYS A 122 -1.20 9.30 -0.45
C CYS A 122 -0.75 9.71 -1.87
N PRO A 123 -0.74 11.01 -2.23
CA PRO A 123 -0.62 11.44 -3.64
C PRO A 123 0.74 11.14 -4.27
N SER A 124 1.82 11.06 -3.48
CA SER A 124 3.18 10.85 -3.97
C SER A 124 3.55 9.37 -4.18
N VAL A 125 2.68 8.42 -3.81
CA VAL A 125 2.95 6.98 -3.96
C VAL A 125 2.95 6.57 -5.43
N GLY A 126 4.05 5.95 -5.88
CA GLY A 126 4.16 5.36 -7.22
C GLY A 126 3.28 4.12 -7.38
N ILE A 127 2.59 4.02 -8.54
CA ILE A 127 1.61 2.95 -8.77
C ILE A 127 2.23 1.55 -8.83
N GLY A 128 3.51 1.40 -9.19
CA GLY A 128 4.13 0.08 -9.38
C GLY A 128 4.10 -0.79 -8.13
N GLY A 129 4.63 -0.28 -7.01
CA GLY A 129 4.56 -1.00 -5.74
C GLY A 129 3.14 -1.08 -5.18
N PHE A 130 2.35 -0.02 -5.33
CA PHE A 130 0.98 0.06 -4.88
C PHE A 130 0.09 -1.03 -5.50
N LEU A 131 0.11 -1.17 -6.82
CA LEU A 131 -0.67 -2.19 -7.55
C LEU A 131 -0.19 -3.61 -7.23
N LEU A 132 1.12 -3.83 -7.15
CA LEU A 132 1.67 -5.15 -6.84
C LEU A 132 1.28 -5.66 -5.44
N GLN A 133 1.01 -4.76 -4.49
CA GLN A 133 0.65 -5.11 -3.11
C GLN A 133 -0.86 -5.23 -2.86
N GLY A 134 -1.69 -5.03 -3.88
CA GLY A 134 -3.14 -4.95 -3.78
C GLY A 134 -3.65 -3.55 -4.10
N GLY A 135 -3.21 -2.56 -3.33
CA GLY A 135 -3.58 -1.16 -3.56
C GLY A 135 -4.95 -0.81 -2.98
N GLN A 136 -4.97 -0.43 -1.70
CA GLN A 136 -6.14 0.16 -1.07
C GLN A 136 -6.23 1.64 -1.47
N GLY A 137 -7.24 2.00 -2.24
CA GLY A 137 -7.41 3.34 -2.77
C GLY A 137 -8.81 3.89 -2.62
N TRP A 138 -9.01 5.12 -3.05
CA TRP A 138 -10.31 5.78 -3.01
C TRP A 138 -11.40 4.94 -3.69
N ASN A 139 -12.50 4.76 -2.98
CA ASN A 139 -13.66 3.99 -3.43
C ASN A 139 -13.37 2.49 -3.70
N SER A 140 -12.36 1.93 -3.03
CA SER A 140 -12.00 0.50 -3.15
C SER A 140 -13.11 -0.43 -2.64
N ARG A 141 -13.95 0.00 -1.72
CA ARG A 141 -15.13 -0.78 -1.30
C ARG A 141 -16.09 -1.01 -2.48
N LYS A 142 -16.18 -0.07 -3.42
CA LYS A 142 -17.03 -0.17 -4.64
C LYS A 142 -16.30 -0.83 -5.80
N TYR A 143 -15.10 -0.35 -6.14
CA TYR A 143 -14.38 -0.76 -7.34
C TYR A 143 -13.43 -1.94 -7.11
N GLY A 144 -13.26 -2.37 -5.86
CA GLY A 144 -12.29 -3.38 -5.46
C GLY A 144 -10.88 -2.82 -5.26
N TRP A 145 -9.97 -3.70 -4.96
CA TRP A 145 -8.54 -3.38 -4.86
C TRP A 145 -8.03 -2.82 -6.18
N ALA A 146 -7.09 -1.89 -6.13
CA ALA A 146 -6.54 -1.31 -7.36
C ALA A 146 -5.95 -2.39 -8.29
N CYS A 147 -5.35 -3.45 -7.74
CA CYS A 147 -4.79 -4.55 -8.52
C CYS A 147 -5.86 -5.37 -9.28
N GLU A 148 -7.11 -5.43 -8.81
CA GLU A 148 -8.20 -6.08 -9.54
C GLU A 148 -8.48 -5.40 -10.88
N ASN A 149 -8.18 -4.10 -10.94
CA ASN A 149 -8.40 -3.25 -12.09
C ASN A 149 -7.19 -3.18 -13.04
N VAL A 150 -6.17 -4.01 -12.83
CA VAL A 150 -5.06 -4.19 -13.76
C VAL A 150 -5.48 -5.20 -14.81
N ALA A 151 -5.83 -4.74 -16.01
CA ALA A 151 -6.28 -5.59 -17.12
C ALA A 151 -5.12 -6.34 -17.80
N ALA A 152 -3.93 -5.74 -17.83
CA ALA A 152 -2.72 -6.35 -18.39
C ALA A 152 -1.47 -5.66 -17.83
N ILE A 153 -0.33 -6.32 -18.00
CA ILE A 153 1.00 -5.78 -17.71
C ILE A 153 1.96 -6.04 -18.86
N ASP A 154 2.89 -5.11 -19.09
CA ASP A 154 4.10 -5.40 -19.88
C ASP A 154 5.24 -5.63 -18.87
N VAL A 155 5.95 -6.75 -18.98
CA VAL A 155 6.89 -7.23 -17.96
C VAL A 155 8.17 -7.75 -18.59
N VAL A 156 9.32 -7.39 -18.01
CA VAL A 156 10.62 -8.00 -18.33
C VAL A 156 10.84 -9.18 -17.41
N THR A 157 11.00 -10.36 -18.01
CA THR A 157 11.17 -11.65 -17.32
C THR A 157 12.60 -11.85 -16.80
N ALA A 158 12.83 -12.95 -16.06
CA ALA A 158 14.16 -13.35 -15.57
C ALA A 158 15.17 -13.60 -16.69
N ASP A 159 14.71 -13.94 -17.90
CA ASP A 159 15.55 -14.12 -19.09
C ASP A 159 15.86 -12.81 -19.82
N GLY A 160 15.30 -11.68 -19.35
CA GLY A 160 15.45 -10.37 -19.99
C GLY A 160 14.65 -10.24 -21.29
N GLU A 161 13.48 -10.87 -21.34
CA GLU A 161 12.51 -10.74 -22.42
C GLU A 161 11.36 -9.84 -22.00
N LEU A 162 10.99 -8.86 -22.84
CA LEU A 162 9.80 -8.05 -22.65
C LEU A 162 8.61 -8.81 -23.22
N ILE A 163 7.64 -9.11 -22.36
CA ILE A 163 6.41 -9.82 -22.75
C ILE A 163 5.19 -9.14 -22.17
N ARG A 164 4.02 -9.37 -22.78
CA ARG A 164 2.72 -8.98 -22.23
C ARG A 164 2.10 -10.14 -21.45
N ALA A 165 1.43 -9.81 -20.35
CA ALA A 165 0.60 -10.72 -19.60
C ALA A 165 -0.81 -10.13 -19.40
N ASP A 166 -1.83 -10.90 -19.73
CA ASP A 166 -3.24 -10.60 -19.58
C ASP A 166 -4.03 -11.87 -19.22
N GLU A 167 -5.35 -11.85 -19.25
CA GLU A 167 -6.18 -13.02 -18.88
C GLU A 167 -6.01 -14.21 -19.85
N GLU A 168 -5.59 -13.96 -21.10
CA GLU A 168 -5.44 -14.98 -22.14
C GLU A 168 -4.00 -15.44 -22.31
N THR A 169 -3.04 -14.52 -22.13
CA THR A 169 -1.61 -14.74 -22.41
C THR A 169 -0.80 -14.50 -21.15
N ASN A 170 0.06 -15.47 -20.75
CA ASN A 170 0.88 -15.40 -19.54
C ASN A 170 0.04 -15.05 -18.29
N SER A 171 -1.16 -15.57 -18.21
CA SER A 171 -2.15 -15.23 -17.17
C SER A 171 -1.66 -15.51 -15.74
N ASP A 172 -0.71 -16.43 -15.56
CA ASP A 172 -0.06 -16.68 -14.29
C ASP A 172 0.81 -15.50 -13.80
N LEU A 173 1.42 -14.74 -14.72
CA LEU A 173 2.13 -13.49 -14.37
C LEU A 173 1.17 -12.37 -14.00
N LEU A 174 0.03 -12.22 -14.70
CA LEU A 174 -1.00 -11.27 -14.32
C LEU A 174 -1.59 -11.61 -12.96
N TRP A 175 -1.91 -12.90 -12.74
CA TRP A 175 -2.39 -13.40 -11.44
C TRP A 175 -1.43 -13.03 -10.31
N ALA A 176 -0.13 -13.28 -10.50
CA ALA A 176 0.91 -12.96 -9.52
C ALA A 176 1.08 -11.44 -9.31
N ALA A 177 1.01 -10.64 -10.38
CA ALA A 177 1.12 -9.17 -10.30
C ALA A 177 -0.02 -8.54 -9.47
N ARG A 178 -1.16 -9.22 -9.35
CA ARG A 178 -2.29 -8.79 -8.53
C ARG A 178 -2.14 -9.29 -7.08
N GLY A 179 -1.03 -8.91 -6.38
CA GLY A 179 -0.89 -9.16 -4.95
C GLY A 179 0.43 -9.74 -4.46
N ALA A 180 1.36 -10.14 -5.34
CA ALA A 180 2.67 -10.68 -4.90
C ALA A 180 3.56 -9.63 -4.22
N GLY A 181 3.31 -8.35 -4.41
CA GLY A 181 4.11 -7.28 -3.82
C GLY A 181 5.60 -7.37 -4.20
N PRO A 182 6.51 -7.15 -3.24
CA PRO A 182 7.95 -7.23 -3.48
C PRO A 182 8.45 -8.66 -3.81
N GLY A 183 7.58 -9.65 -3.68
CA GLY A 183 7.85 -11.02 -4.10
C GLY A 183 7.61 -11.29 -5.59
N PHE A 184 7.18 -10.31 -6.37
CA PHE A 184 7.01 -10.47 -7.81
C PHE A 184 8.35 -10.73 -8.51
N PHE A 185 8.36 -11.59 -9.52
CA PHE A 185 9.55 -12.16 -10.16
C PHE A 185 9.68 -11.68 -11.61
N GLY A 186 9.57 -10.38 -11.82
CA GLY A 186 9.74 -9.64 -13.06
C GLY A 186 9.83 -8.15 -12.82
N VAL A 187 10.16 -7.37 -13.83
CA VAL A 187 10.09 -5.91 -13.80
C VAL A 187 8.94 -5.45 -14.67
N ILE A 188 7.86 -4.98 -14.04
CA ILE A 188 6.73 -4.43 -14.78
C ILE A 188 7.12 -3.05 -15.29
N THR A 189 6.97 -2.86 -16.60
CA THR A 189 7.30 -1.62 -17.31
C THR A 189 6.08 -0.80 -17.65
N ARG A 190 4.91 -1.43 -17.77
CA ARG A 190 3.60 -0.78 -17.96
C ARG A 190 2.49 -1.56 -17.28
N PHE A 191 1.53 -0.81 -16.74
CA PHE A 191 0.24 -1.31 -16.27
C PHE A 191 -0.86 -0.83 -17.19
N HIS A 192 -1.76 -1.71 -17.58
CA HIS A 192 -2.97 -1.41 -18.34
C HIS A 192 -4.15 -1.45 -17.37
N LEU A 193 -4.73 -0.29 -17.09
CA LEU A 193 -5.66 -0.06 -15.99
C LEU A 193 -7.08 0.12 -16.51
N GLN A 194 -8.00 -0.73 -16.05
CA GLN A 194 -9.44 -0.54 -16.27
C GLN A 194 -9.88 0.69 -15.50
N THR A 195 -10.43 1.69 -16.19
CA THR A 195 -10.95 2.91 -15.58
C THR A 195 -12.47 2.93 -15.55
N TYR A 196 -13.04 3.78 -14.70
CA TYR A 196 -14.48 3.96 -14.50
C TYR A 196 -14.91 5.38 -14.86
N PRO A 197 -16.21 5.63 -15.15
CA PRO A 197 -16.72 6.98 -15.19
C PRO A 197 -16.40 7.73 -13.90
N LEU A 198 -15.99 8.99 -14.02
CA LEU A 198 -15.72 9.83 -12.86
C LEU A 198 -17.03 10.09 -12.09
N PRO A 199 -17.11 9.76 -10.79
CA PRO A 199 -18.21 10.20 -9.95
C PRO A 199 -18.33 11.73 -9.97
N ARG A 200 -19.55 12.26 -10.07
CA ARG A 200 -19.79 13.71 -10.22
C ARG A 200 -19.97 14.43 -8.91
N ALA A 201 -20.25 13.70 -7.84
CA ALA A 201 -20.43 14.21 -6.51
C ALA A 201 -19.59 13.38 -5.54
N MET A 202 -18.70 14.04 -4.82
CA MET A 202 -18.01 13.48 -3.67
C MET A 202 -18.34 14.33 -2.45
N THR A 203 -18.80 13.68 -1.41
CA THR A 203 -19.16 14.31 -0.14
C THR A 203 -18.38 13.66 0.97
N HIS A 204 -17.95 14.45 1.95
CA HIS A 204 -17.39 13.94 3.19
C HIS A 204 -18.29 14.28 4.38
N ASP A 205 -18.18 13.47 5.42
CA ASP A 205 -18.75 13.71 6.73
C ASP A 205 -17.70 13.35 7.78
N THR A 206 -17.32 14.30 8.63
CA THR A 206 -16.25 14.13 9.61
C THR A 206 -16.70 14.55 10.99
N TRP A 207 -16.74 13.58 11.91
CA TRP A 207 -17.00 13.80 13.33
C TRP A 207 -15.71 13.75 14.13
N MET A 208 -15.55 14.63 15.11
CA MET A 208 -14.44 14.61 16.05
C MET A 208 -14.94 14.34 17.47
N PHE A 209 -14.34 13.38 18.16
CA PHE A 209 -14.70 12.99 19.53
C PHE A 209 -13.47 12.93 20.43
N GLU A 210 -13.68 12.98 21.74
CA GLU A 210 -12.65 12.60 22.72
C GLU A 210 -12.39 11.09 22.68
N LEU A 211 -11.19 10.66 23.08
CA LEU A 211 -10.83 9.24 23.12
C LEU A 211 -11.76 8.41 24.03
N ASP A 212 -12.38 9.05 25.03
CA ASP A 212 -13.32 8.40 25.95
C ASP A 212 -14.59 7.89 25.25
N ASP A 213 -14.89 8.40 24.07
CA ASP A 213 -16.03 7.98 23.26
C ASP A 213 -15.72 6.81 22.30
N LEU A 214 -14.53 6.19 22.42
CA LEU A 214 -14.10 5.09 21.54
C LEU A 214 -15.11 3.94 21.48
N GLU A 215 -15.51 3.39 22.60
CA GLU A 215 -16.38 2.21 22.60
C GLU A 215 -17.77 2.49 22.01
N PRO A 216 -18.50 3.56 22.39
CA PRO A 216 -19.78 3.85 21.78
C PRO A 216 -19.65 4.20 20.28
N LEU A 217 -18.61 4.92 19.88
CA LEU A 217 -18.35 5.25 18.47
C LEU A 217 -18.08 3.99 17.64
N LEU A 218 -17.12 3.17 18.09
CA LEU A 218 -16.71 1.97 17.38
C LEU A 218 -17.86 0.94 17.32
N SER A 219 -18.62 0.77 18.40
CA SER A 219 -19.75 -0.15 18.42
C SER A 219 -20.83 0.27 17.44
N TRP A 220 -21.17 1.55 17.42
CA TRP A 220 -22.16 2.06 16.49
C TRP A 220 -21.77 1.89 15.04
N ILE A 221 -20.53 2.28 14.66
CA ILE A 221 -20.09 2.17 13.28
C ILE A 221 -19.93 0.70 12.84
N ASP A 222 -19.45 -0.17 13.72
CA ASP A 222 -19.31 -1.60 13.45
C ASP A 222 -20.68 -2.29 13.22
N ASP A 223 -21.71 -1.90 13.96
CA ASP A 223 -23.07 -2.40 13.77
C ASP A 223 -23.71 -1.85 12.49
N LEU A 224 -23.39 -0.61 12.11
CA LEU A 224 -23.91 0.03 10.91
C LEU A 224 -23.22 -0.51 9.62
N LEU A 225 -21.95 -0.86 9.71
CA LEU A 225 -21.06 -1.20 8.59
C LEU A 225 -21.65 -2.21 7.58
N PRO A 226 -22.33 -3.33 7.99
CA PRO A 226 -22.89 -4.28 7.03
C PRO A 226 -24.02 -3.70 6.16
N SER A 227 -24.66 -2.62 6.60
CA SER A 227 -25.77 -1.95 5.90
C SER A 227 -25.31 -0.77 5.05
N LEU A 228 -24.09 -0.29 5.23
CA LEU A 228 -23.54 0.81 4.43
C LEU A 228 -23.32 0.40 2.98
N GLU A 229 -23.78 1.25 2.08
CA GLU A 229 -23.51 1.08 0.65
C GLU A 229 -21.98 1.14 0.40
N ARG A 230 -21.53 0.38 -0.61
CA ARG A 230 -20.07 0.26 -0.89
C ARG A 230 -19.41 1.55 -1.37
N VAL A 231 -20.21 2.54 -1.79
CA VAL A 231 -19.70 3.88 -2.16
C VAL A 231 -19.27 4.70 -0.95
N VAL A 232 -19.59 4.24 0.28
CA VAL A 232 -19.25 4.92 1.53
C VAL A 232 -18.01 4.28 2.13
N GLU A 233 -17.01 5.09 2.47
CA GLU A 233 -15.74 4.64 3.06
C GLU A 233 -15.60 5.21 4.47
N PRO A 234 -15.92 4.45 5.54
CA PRO A 234 -15.79 4.91 6.91
C PRO A 234 -14.42 4.57 7.50
N VAL A 235 -13.75 5.58 8.05
CA VAL A 235 -12.47 5.45 8.75
C VAL A 235 -12.56 6.13 10.11
N ILE A 236 -12.18 5.44 11.18
CA ILE A 236 -11.88 6.08 12.45
C ILE A 236 -10.36 6.23 12.54
N ALA A 237 -9.88 7.46 12.66
CA ALA A 237 -8.49 7.77 12.91
C ALA A 237 -8.31 8.30 14.33
N ALA A 238 -7.36 7.74 15.07
CA ALA A 238 -6.87 8.33 16.31
C ALA A 238 -5.63 9.17 16.00
N THR A 239 -5.63 10.43 16.40
CA THR A 239 -4.56 11.40 16.13
C THR A 239 -4.44 12.41 17.26
N ARG A 240 -3.25 13.03 17.38
CA ARG A 240 -3.06 14.19 18.28
C ARG A 240 -3.37 15.53 17.62
N LEU A 241 -3.42 15.58 16.30
CA LEU A 241 -3.82 16.79 15.58
C LEU A 241 -5.36 16.98 15.64
N PRO A 242 -5.86 18.23 15.79
CA PRO A 242 -5.14 19.50 15.83
C PRO A 242 -4.64 19.93 17.23
N ARG A 243 -4.62 19.06 18.22
CA ARG A 243 -4.20 19.33 19.61
C ARG A 243 -2.93 18.55 19.98
N PRO A 244 -1.74 18.91 19.46
CA PRO A 244 -0.52 18.08 19.61
C PRO A 244 -0.09 17.86 21.08
N GLU A 245 -0.33 18.83 21.96
CA GLU A 245 -0.02 18.74 23.38
C GLU A 245 -1.13 18.07 24.22
N GLY A 246 -2.29 17.81 23.61
CA GLY A 246 -3.44 17.21 24.26
C GLY A 246 -3.49 15.69 24.16
N PRO A 247 -4.52 15.07 24.77
CA PRO A 247 -4.83 13.66 24.50
C PRO A 247 -5.22 13.46 23.04
N PRO A 248 -5.02 12.26 22.48
CA PRO A 248 -5.51 11.93 21.14
C PRO A 248 -7.02 12.12 21.02
N VAL A 249 -7.45 12.50 19.82
CA VAL A 249 -8.86 12.58 19.43
C VAL A 249 -9.21 11.51 18.42
N LEU A 250 -10.48 11.21 18.30
CA LEU A 250 -11.04 10.30 17.30
C LEU A 250 -11.67 11.10 16.18
N LEU A 251 -11.27 10.85 14.96
CA LEU A 251 -11.90 11.37 13.75
C LEU A 251 -12.65 10.24 13.05
N LEU A 252 -13.97 10.24 13.06
CA LEU A 252 -14.74 9.42 12.14
C LEU A 252 -14.86 10.20 10.83
N HIS A 253 -14.01 9.88 9.88
CA HIS A 253 -14.03 10.45 8.54
C HIS A 253 -14.69 9.47 7.57
N THR A 254 -15.69 9.96 6.84
CA THR A 254 -16.41 9.15 5.84
C THR A 254 -16.50 9.91 4.54
N THR A 255 -16.31 9.19 3.44
CA THR A 255 -16.50 9.75 2.09
C THR A 255 -17.52 8.94 1.31
N ALA A 256 -18.23 9.59 0.40
CA ALA A 256 -19.13 8.96 -0.55
C ALA A 256 -18.88 9.52 -1.96
N MET A 257 -18.63 8.63 -2.92
CA MET A 257 -18.41 8.98 -4.34
C MET A 257 -19.59 8.50 -5.18
N CYS A 258 -20.48 9.43 -5.52
CA CYS A 258 -21.76 9.19 -6.16
C CYS A 258 -21.91 9.95 -7.48
N ASP A 259 -22.98 9.67 -8.24
CA ASP A 259 -23.26 10.39 -9.48
C ASP A 259 -24.01 11.72 -9.25
N THR A 260 -24.65 11.89 -8.10
CA THR A 260 -25.36 13.11 -7.71
C THR A 260 -25.16 13.42 -6.22
N GLU A 261 -25.23 14.71 -5.85
CA GLU A 261 -25.20 15.16 -4.45
C GLU A 261 -26.34 14.53 -3.64
N ALA A 262 -27.55 14.44 -4.21
CA ALA A 262 -28.69 13.84 -3.53
C ALA A 262 -28.47 12.33 -3.21
N GLU A 263 -27.73 11.61 -4.06
CA GLU A 263 -27.33 10.25 -3.77
C GLU A 263 -26.28 10.20 -2.66
N ALA A 264 -25.28 11.07 -2.69
CA ALA A 264 -24.25 11.17 -1.65
C ALA A 264 -24.89 11.47 -0.27
N GLU A 265 -25.79 12.45 -0.19
CA GLU A 265 -26.54 12.76 1.02
C GLU A 265 -27.35 11.55 1.53
N ARG A 266 -28.04 10.86 0.64
CA ARG A 266 -28.84 9.67 0.99
C ARG A 266 -27.97 8.55 1.57
N VAL A 267 -26.82 8.25 0.99
CA VAL A 267 -25.96 7.15 1.45
C VAL A 267 -25.19 7.49 2.72
N LEU A 268 -24.94 8.79 2.99
CA LEU A 268 -24.30 9.28 4.21
C LEU A 268 -25.32 9.52 5.36
N ALA A 269 -26.62 9.61 5.07
CA ALA A 269 -27.63 9.91 6.08
C ALA A 269 -27.55 9.03 7.35
N PRO A 270 -27.24 7.70 7.27
CA PRO A 270 -27.08 6.88 8.47
C PRO A 270 -25.89 7.31 9.35
N LEU A 271 -24.85 7.92 8.75
CA LEU A 271 -23.65 8.39 9.46
C LEU A 271 -23.83 9.79 10.04
N VAL A 272 -24.54 10.65 9.32
CA VAL A 272 -24.94 11.98 9.82
C VAL A 272 -25.85 11.87 11.05
N ALA A 273 -26.68 10.81 11.11
CA ALA A 273 -27.55 10.51 12.25
C ALA A 273 -26.78 9.86 13.44
N CYS A 274 -25.58 10.34 13.74
CA CYS A 274 -24.72 9.80 14.80
C CYS A 274 -25.44 9.81 16.17
N PRO A 275 -25.57 8.68 16.87
CA PRO A 275 -26.30 8.60 18.14
C PRO A 275 -25.59 9.29 19.32
N ILE A 276 -24.32 9.64 19.16
CA ILE A 276 -23.51 10.35 20.14
C ILE A 276 -23.07 11.74 19.65
N ALA A 277 -23.83 12.31 18.71
CA ALA A 277 -23.53 13.62 18.11
C ALA A 277 -23.43 14.76 19.16
N ASP A 278 -24.15 14.65 20.26
CA ASP A 278 -24.11 15.58 21.39
C ASP A 278 -22.79 15.60 22.17
N ARG A 279 -21.95 14.58 21.97
CA ARG A 279 -20.59 14.47 22.55
C ARG A 279 -19.51 14.97 21.61
N ALA A 280 -19.84 15.22 20.34
CA ALA A 280 -18.84 15.61 19.35
C ALA A 280 -18.20 16.96 19.69
N ILE A 281 -16.88 17.03 19.55
CA ILE A 281 -16.09 18.25 19.68
C ILE A 281 -16.29 19.15 18.45
N ALA A 282 -16.38 18.51 17.28
CA ALA A 282 -16.60 19.16 15.99
C ALA A 282 -17.30 18.23 15.01
N HIS A 283 -17.98 18.83 14.04
CA HIS A 283 -18.59 18.13 12.92
C HIS A 283 -18.43 18.97 11.66
N GLU A 284 -17.99 18.36 10.59
CA GLU A 284 -17.89 18.96 9.26
C GLU A 284 -18.57 18.03 8.25
N HIS A 285 -19.39 18.62 7.39
CA HIS A 285 -20.10 17.92 6.33
C HIS A 285 -20.15 18.79 5.08
N GLY A 286 -19.81 18.25 3.91
CA GLY A 286 -19.82 19.04 2.70
C GLY A 286 -19.27 18.33 1.47
N LEU A 287 -19.28 19.04 0.36
CA LEU A 287 -18.68 18.58 -0.89
C LEU A 287 -17.15 18.59 -0.77
N THR A 288 -16.54 17.58 -1.38
CA THR A 288 -15.08 17.45 -1.49
C THR A 288 -14.69 16.93 -2.87
N THR A 289 -13.41 16.71 -3.09
CA THR A 289 -12.85 16.05 -4.29
C THR A 289 -11.72 15.14 -3.89
N VAL A 290 -11.34 14.20 -4.77
CA VAL A 290 -10.19 13.31 -4.52
C VAL A 290 -8.91 14.14 -4.33
N GLU A 291 -8.78 15.25 -5.03
CA GLU A 291 -7.63 16.16 -4.92
C GLU A 291 -7.55 16.79 -3.53
N LEU A 292 -8.67 17.31 -2.99
CA LEU A 292 -8.71 17.89 -1.63
C LEU A 292 -8.44 16.84 -0.56
N GLU A 293 -9.02 15.65 -0.69
CA GLU A 293 -8.76 14.54 0.22
C GLU A 293 -7.29 14.08 0.17
N ASN A 294 -6.67 14.06 -1.03
CA ASN A 294 -5.25 13.78 -1.19
C ASN A 294 -4.37 14.84 -0.53
N GLU A 295 -4.74 16.12 -0.60
CA GLU A 295 -4.02 17.21 0.09
C GLU A 295 -4.09 17.03 1.62
N ALA A 296 -5.26 16.69 2.16
CA ALA A 296 -5.43 16.39 3.58
C ALA A 296 -4.56 15.20 4.03
N GLN A 297 -4.51 14.12 3.22
CA GLN A 297 -3.66 12.97 3.49
C GLN A 297 -2.16 13.30 3.42
N ALA A 298 -1.74 14.14 2.47
CA ALA A 298 -0.34 14.57 2.37
C ALA A 298 0.10 15.34 3.63
N ALA A 299 -0.78 16.18 4.19
CA ALA A 299 -0.50 16.93 5.42
C ALA A 299 -0.30 16.02 6.65
N GLN A 300 -0.94 14.84 6.67
CA GLN A 300 -0.78 13.84 7.73
C GLN A 300 0.47 12.96 7.55
N ASN A 301 1.07 12.93 6.35
CA ASN A 301 2.23 12.13 6.02
C ASN A 301 3.40 13.03 5.55
N PRO A 302 3.99 13.83 6.47
CA PRO A 302 5.00 14.81 6.11
C PRO A 302 6.26 14.16 5.53
N GLU A 303 6.83 14.80 4.49
CA GLU A 303 8.10 14.41 3.91
C GLU A 303 9.26 14.61 4.93
N ASP A 304 10.40 14.00 4.68
CA ASP A 304 11.60 14.08 5.52
C ASP A 304 11.42 13.57 6.96
N HIS A 305 10.35 12.83 7.22
CA HIS A 305 10.11 12.16 8.49
C HIS A 305 10.47 10.68 8.42
N ARG A 306 10.74 10.11 9.59
CA ARG A 306 11.03 8.70 9.80
C ARG A 306 9.72 7.99 10.13
N TYR A 307 9.53 6.79 9.59
CA TYR A 307 8.29 6.04 9.70
C TYR A 307 8.53 4.61 10.15
N ALA A 308 7.64 4.13 11.00
CA ALA A 308 7.41 2.71 11.23
C ALA A 308 5.91 2.45 11.17
N VAL A 309 5.53 1.37 10.51
CA VAL A 309 4.13 1.02 10.29
C VAL A 309 3.95 -0.46 10.50
N ASP A 310 2.82 -0.83 11.09
CA ASP A 310 2.35 -2.21 11.18
C ASP A 310 0.83 -2.24 11.13
N CYS A 311 0.27 -3.37 10.69
CA CYS A 311 -1.16 -3.48 10.44
C CYS A 311 -1.70 -4.88 10.68
N THR A 312 -3.02 -4.99 10.70
CA THR A 312 -3.73 -6.27 10.66
C THR A 312 -5.10 -6.16 10.02
N TRP A 313 -5.50 -7.20 9.29
CA TRP A 313 -6.87 -7.47 8.90
C TRP A 313 -7.56 -8.32 9.96
N THR A 314 -8.82 -8.03 10.26
CA THR A 314 -9.56 -8.78 11.27
C THR A 314 -11.04 -8.91 10.92
N ASP A 315 -11.65 -10.01 11.38
CA ASP A 315 -13.10 -10.22 11.39
C ASP A 315 -13.71 -9.95 12.79
N ALA A 316 -12.87 -9.61 13.78
CA ALA A 316 -13.30 -9.32 15.15
C ALA A 316 -14.25 -8.11 15.20
N ARG A 317 -15.18 -8.14 16.16
CA ARG A 317 -16.17 -7.11 16.39
C ARG A 317 -15.62 -6.00 17.30
N ALA A 318 -16.32 -4.86 17.29
CA ALA A 318 -15.98 -3.70 18.12
C ALA A 318 -15.65 -4.07 19.57
N THR A 319 -16.43 -4.94 20.19
CA THR A 319 -16.25 -5.35 21.60
C THR A 319 -14.94 -6.11 21.86
N GLU A 320 -14.44 -6.83 20.86
CA GLU A 320 -13.18 -7.55 20.93
C GLU A 320 -11.99 -6.63 20.63
N LEU A 321 -12.21 -5.64 19.74
CA LEU A 321 -11.17 -4.71 19.29
C LEU A 321 -10.94 -3.55 20.26
N ALA A 322 -11.99 -3.06 20.91
CA ALA A 322 -11.94 -1.82 21.69
C ALA A 322 -10.83 -1.78 22.76
N PRO A 323 -10.57 -2.86 23.55
CA PRO A 323 -9.48 -2.82 24.51
C PRO A 323 -8.09 -2.63 23.89
N GLY A 324 -7.81 -3.33 22.78
CA GLY A 324 -6.55 -3.21 22.04
C GLY A 324 -6.39 -1.84 21.36
N LEU A 325 -7.46 -1.33 20.74
CA LEU A 325 -7.48 -0.01 20.13
C LEU A 325 -7.32 1.09 21.17
N ARG A 326 -7.96 0.98 22.35
CA ARG A 326 -7.79 1.94 23.43
C ARG A 326 -6.34 1.98 23.92
N ALA A 327 -5.69 0.84 24.11
CA ALA A 327 -4.29 0.78 24.48
C ALA A 327 -3.40 1.44 23.42
N LEU A 328 -3.58 1.08 22.15
CA LEU A 328 -2.84 1.66 21.03
C LEU A 328 -3.05 3.17 20.90
N TRP A 329 -4.31 3.63 20.96
CA TRP A 329 -4.67 5.01 20.65
C TRP A 329 -4.38 5.99 21.80
N SER A 330 -4.37 5.52 23.06
CA SER A 330 -3.98 6.37 24.19
C SER A 330 -2.49 6.69 24.23
N GLU A 331 -1.64 5.87 23.58
CA GLU A 331 -0.18 5.95 23.65
C GLU A 331 0.49 6.37 22.35
N LEU A 332 -0.21 7.13 21.46
CA LEU A 332 0.39 7.65 20.23
C LEU A 332 1.71 8.39 20.55
N PRO A 333 2.86 7.99 19.95
CA PRO A 333 4.17 8.37 20.47
C PRO A 333 4.60 9.80 20.15
N THR A 334 4.04 10.40 19.10
CA THR A 334 4.36 11.77 18.64
C THR A 334 3.13 12.50 18.16
N GLU A 335 3.24 13.79 17.91
CA GLU A 335 2.15 14.63 17.38
C GLU A 335 1.69 14.22 15.99
N HIS A 336 2.62 13.69 15.16
CA HIS A 336 2.32 13.23 13.79
C HIS A 336 1.91 11.75 13.74
N SER A 337 2.13 10.98 14.81
CA SER A 337 1.74 9.58 14.84
C SER A 337 0.23 9.43 14.89
N PHE A 338 -0.29 8.46 14.16
CA PHE A 338 -1.72 8.18 14.11
C PHE A 338 -1.96 6.67 13.96
N SER A 339 -3.19 6.26 14.16
CA SER A 339 -3.65 4.91 13.86
C SER A 339 -5.05 4.96 13.30
N ILE A 340 -5.39 4.00 12.44
CA ILE A 340 -6.70 3.92 11.80
C ILE A 340 -7.37 2.59 12.08
N TRP A 341 -8.69 2.63 12.18
CA TRP A 341 -9.60 1.53 11.95
C TRP A 341 -10.42 1.85 10.70
N TYR A 342 -10.29 1.04 9.67
CA TYR A 342 -11.01 1.22 8.41
C TYR A 342 -12.07 0.13 8.26
N GLY A 343 -13.34 0.53 8.21
CA GLY A 343 -14.47 -0.35 8.04
C GLY A 343 -14.58 -0.87 6.62
N TRP A 344 -14.23 -2.15 6.40
CA TRP A 344 -14.21 -2.75 5.06
C TRP A 344 -15.49 -3.50 4.70
N SER A 345 -16.17 -4.11 5.68
CA SER A 345 -17.43 -4.84 5.45
C SER A 345 -18.54 -3.95 4.81
N PRO A 346 -19.46 -4.49 4.00
CA PRO A 346 -19.56 -5.90 3.64
C PRO A 346 -18.49 -6.32 2.63
N SER A 347 -17.82 -7.42 2.94
CA SER A 347 -16.86 -8.04 2.01
C SER A 347 -17.59 -8.66 0.82
N ARG A 348 -16.85 -8.91 -0.23
CA ARG A 348 -17.29 -9.62 -1.43
C ARG A 348 -16.30 -10.74 -1.77
N PRO A 349 -16.67 -11.75 -2.53
CA PRO A 349 -15.70 -12.69 -3.04
C PRO A 349 -14.61 -11.96 -3.85
N LEU A 350 -13.34 -12.23 -3.53
CA LEU A 350 -12.23 -11.75 -4.32
C LEU A 350 -12.15 -12.51 -5.65
N PRO A 351 -11.73 -11.87 -6.75
CA PRO A 351 -11.44 -12.58 -8.00
C PRO A 351 -10.24 -13.52 -7.81
N ASP A 352 -10.00 -14.42 -8.79
CA ASP A 352 -8.81 -15.28 -8.78
C ASP A 352 -7.54 -14.46 -9.04
N MET A 353 -6.84 -14.08 -7.97
CA MET A 353 -5.61 -13.29 -7.98
C MET A 353 -4.73 -13.66 -6.78
N ALA A 354 -3.47 -13.25 -6.77
CA ALA A 354 -2.56 -13.55 -5.66
C ALA A 354 -3.04 -12.93 -4.34
N PHE A 355 -3.48 -11.67 -4.34
CA PHE A 355 -4.05 -11.02 -3.16
C PHE A 355 -5.27 -11.78 -2.66
N SER A 356 -5.28 -12.18 -1.38
CA SER A 356 -6.28 -13.13 -0.88
C SER A 356 -6.61 -12.96 0.61
N ILE A 357 -6.09 -11.94 1.28
CA ILE A 357 -6.43 -11.66 2.68
C ILE A 357 -7.05 -10.28 2.80
N GLU A 358 -8.29 -10.26 3.24
CA GLU A 358 -9.01 -9.10 3.75
C GLU A 358 -9.91 -9.55 4.91
N GLY A 359 -10.37 -8.61 5.70
CA GLY A 359 -11.26 -8.87 6.82
C GLY A 359 -12.42 -7.86 6.86
N ARG A 360 -13.21 -7.94 7.91
CA ARG A 360 -14.30 -7.01 8.22
C ARG A 360 -13.77 -5.58 8.40
N ALA A 361 -12.59 -5.46 9.02
CA ALA A 361 -11.92 -4.19 9.25
C ALA A 361 -10.41 -4.32 9.07
N TYR A 362 -9.80 -3.19 8.73
CA TYR A 362 -8.36 -2.99 8.65
C TYR A 362 -7.91 -2.07 9.78
N ILE A 363 -6.83 -2.41 10.45
CA ILE A 363 -6.23 -1.61 11.51
C ILE A 363 -4.76 -1.39 11.14
N ALA A 364 -4.30 -0.13 11.18
CA ALA A 364 -2.89 0.20 10.99
C ALA A 364 -2.44 1.26 12.00
N ALA A 365 -1.19 1.14 12.43
CA ALA A 365 -0.53 2.07 13.33
C ALA A 365 0.69 2.67 12.65
N TYR A 366 0.80 3.99 12.67
CA TYR A 366 1.87 4.76 12.03
C TYR A 366 2.60 5.56 13.11
N ALA A 367 3.84 5.20 13.41
CA ALA A 367 4.75 6.02 14.18
C ALA A 367 5.55 6.92 13.22
N ILE A 368 5.55 8.23 13.49
CA ILE A 368 6.17 9.25 12.63
C ILE A 368 7.02 10.16 13.52
N TRP A 369 8.30 10.31 13.21
CA TRP A 369 9.24 11.09 14.04
C TRP A 369 10.38 11.66 13.17
N THR A 370 11.26 12.47 13.78
CA THR A 370 12.39 13.09 13.07
C THR A 370 13.75 12.66 13.60
N ASP A 371 13.90 12.48 14.93
CA ASP A 371 15.20 12.18 15.54
C ASP A 371 15.60 10.70 15.34
N PRO A 372 16.74 10.41 14.66
CA PRO A 372 17.22 9.04 14.49
C PRO A 372 17.52 8.30 15.81
N ALA A 373 17.76 9.01 16.91
CA ALA A 373 17.97 8.39 18.22
C ALA A 373 16.73 7.65 18.74
N ASP A 374 15.55 7.99 18.25
CA ASP A 374 14.27 7.41 18.62
C ASP A 374 13.84 6.20 17.75
N ASP A 375 14.64 5.80 16.76
CA ASP A 375 14.28 4.74 15.80
C ASP A 375 13.82 3.45 16.47
N GLU A 376 14.59 2.91 17.41
CA GLU A 376 14.25 1.63 18.03
C GLU A 376 13.04 1.75 18.95
N ARG A 377 12.86 2.90 19.62
CA ARG A 377 11.69 3.15 20.47
C ARG A 377 10.40 3.14 19.64
N HIS A 378 10.36 3.89 18.53
CA HIS A 378 9.14 4.03 17.73
C HIS A 378 8.85 2.78 16.89
N ARG A 379 9.88 2.12 16.38
CA ARG A 379 9.72 0.82 15.71
C ARG A 379 9.24 -0.26 16.68
N GLY A 380 9.73 -0.25 17.92
CA GLY A 380 9.28 -1.14 18.98
C GLY A 380 7.83 -0.88 19.37
N TRP A 381 7.44 0.40 19.51
CA TRP A 381 6.09 0.81 19.85
C TRP A 381 5.05 0.25 18.87
N VAL A 382 5.29 0.40 17.56
CA VAL A 382 4.36 -0.11 16.53
C VAL A 382 4.12 -1.61 16.69
N VAL A 383 5.18 -2.40 16.81
CA VAL A 383 5.09 -3.87 16.94
C VAL A 383 4.43 -4.29 18.25
N GLU A 384 4.74 -3.62 19.36
CA GLU A 384 4.20 -3.91 20.70
C GLU A 384 2.69 -3.72 20.71
N HIS A 385 2.21 -2.57 20.24
CA HIS A 385 0.79 -2.22 20.28
C HIS A 385 -0.06 -2.96 19.23
N THR A 386 0.51 -3.35 18.09
CA THR A 386 -0.24 -4.13 17.09
C THR A 386 -0.28 -5.63 17.41
N ARG A 387 0.64 -6.15 18.23
CA ARG A 387 0.73 -7.60 18.52
C ARG A 387 -0.56 -8.20 19.07
N GLY A 388 -1.18 -7.57 20.07
CA GLY A 388 -2.43 -8.06 20.64
C GLY A 388 -3.60 -8.05 19.66
N LEU A 389 -3.64 -7.07 18.75
CA LEU A 389 -4.63 -7.00 17.68
C LEU A 389 -4.36 -8.05 16.59
N ALA A 390 -3.09 -8.38 16.34
CA ALA A 390 -2.69 -9.39 15.38
C ALA A 390 -3.08 -10.82 15.84
N GLU A 391 -3.16 -11.09 17.15
CA GLU A 391 -3.61 -12.40 17.68
C GLU A 391 -5.06 -12.71 17.30
N ILE A 392 -5.90 -11.70 17.11
CA ILE A 392 -7.28 -11.82 16.61
C ILE A 392 -7.40 -11.40 15.14
N GLY A 393 -6.25 -11.27 14.48
CA GLY A 393 -6.13 -10.92 13.08
C GLY A 393 -6.15 -12.12 12.15
N LYS A 394 -6.34 -11.84 10.85
CA LYS A 394 -6.25 -12.82 9.76
C LYS A 394 -4.91 -12.79 9.03
N GLY A 395 -4.20 -11.68 9.14
CA GLY A 395 -2.97 -11.38 8.42
C GLY A 395 -2.81 -9.89 8.17
N VAL A 396 -1.87 -9.53 7.32
CA VAL A 396 -1.44 -8.15 7.08
C VAL A 396 -1.63 -7.71 5.63
N TYR A 397 -1.63 -6.40 5.42
CA TYR A 397 -1.51 -5.77 4.11
C TYR A 397 -0.04 -5.45 3.83
N LEU A 398 0.50 -5.93 2.70
CA LEU A 398 1.91 -5.76 2.35
C LEU A 398 2.37 -4.30 2.27
N GLY A 399 1.45 -3.37 1.93
CA GLY A 399 1.74 -1.95 1.85
C GLY A 399 2.18 -1.32 3.17
N ASP A 400 1.68 -1.86 4.29
CA ASP A 400 1.82 -1.28 5.62
C ASP A 400 2.50 -2.23 6.61
N THR A 401 3.56 -2.91 6.16
CA THR A 401 4.33 -3.86 6.99
C THR A 401 5.83 -3.67 6.88
N ASP A 402 6.54 -4.13 7.93
CA ASP A 402 7.99 -4.33 7.93
C ASP A 402 8.32 -5.75 8.42
N PHE A 403 8.47 -6.70 7.49
CA PHE A 403 8.78 -8.10 7.80
C PHE A 403 10.17 -8.31 8.43
N THR A 404 11.01 -7.28 8.47
CA THR A 404 12.22 -7.32 9.28
C THR A 404 11.95 -7.21 10.77
N ARG A 405 10.71 -6.84 11.14
CA ARG A 405 10.26 -6.69 12.54
C ARG A 405 9.16 -7.67 12.92
N ARG A 406 8.12 -7.75 12.12
CA ARG A 406 6.99 -8.66 12.37
C ARG A 406 6.51 -9.26 11.05
N PRO A 407 7.14 -10.36 10.59
CA PRO A 407 6.59 -11.14 9.50
C PRO A 407 5.27 -11.78 9.93
N ASP A 408 4.30 -11.76 9.04
CA ASP A 408 2.99 -12.34 9.26
C ASP A 408 2.41 -12.84 7.92
N ARG A 409 1.23 -13.45 7.98
CA ARG A 409 0.51 -13.92 6.81
C ARG A 409 -0.02 -12.73 6.01
N PHE A 410 0.20 -12.76 4.70
CA PHE A 410 -0.30 -11.74 3.76
C PHE A 410 -1.05 -12.33 2.56
N LEU A 411 -0.98 -13.65 2.38
CA LEU A 411 -1.77 -14.44 1.44
C LEU A 411 -2.36 -15.65 2.16
N THR A 412 -3.44 -16.23 1.61
CA THR A 412 -3.86 -17.54 2.08
C THR A 412 -2.79 -18.59 1.79
N PRO A 413 -2.72 -19.70 2.55
CA PRO A 413 -1.73 -20.75 2.31
C PRO A 413 -1.76 -21.27 0.86
N GLU A 414 -2.96 -21.43 0.28
CA GLU A 414 -3.16 -21.91 -1.08
C GLU A 414 -2.60 -20.93 -2.11
N ASN A 415 -2.88 -19.63 -1.95
CA ASN A 415 -2.39 -18.60 -2.86
C ASN A 415 -0.87 -18.41 -2.71
N PHE A 416 -0.35 -18.51 -1.50
CA PHE A 416 1.09 -18.43 -1.28
C PHE A 416 1.82 -19.61 -1.94
N ALA A 417 1.32 -20.85 -1.79
CA ALA A 417 1.87 -22.01 -2.44
C ALA A 417 1.85 -21.89 -3.99
N ARG A 418 0.71 -21.43 -4.54
CA ARG A 418 0.58 -21.17 -5.99
C ARG A 418 1.57 -20.11 -6.47
N LEU A 419 1.76 -19.02 -5.70
CA LEU A 419 2.73 -17.97 -6.03
C LEU A 419 4.15 -18.53 -6.10
N GLU A 420 4.56 -19.35 -5.13
CA GLU A 420 5.90 -19.98 -5.10
C GLU A 420 6.08 -21.00 -6.26
N GLU A 421 5.05 -21.74 -6.63
CA GLU A 421 5.07 -22.60 -7.82
C GLU A 421 5.27 -21.83 -9.13
N ILE A 422 4.54 -20.71 -9.30
CA ILE A 422 4.68 -19.85 -10.47
C ILE A 422 6.09 -19.25 -10.49
N ARG A 423 6.56 -18.75 -9.35
CA ARG A 423 7.91 -18.21 -9.21
C ARG A 423 8.98 -19.23 -9.61
N ALA A 424 8.88 -20.47 -9.12
CA ALA A 424 9.84 -21.53 -9.44
C ALA A 424 9.91 -21.82 -10.95
N ARG A 425 8.81 -21.64 -11.69
CA ARG A 425 8.78 -21.82 -13.15
C ARG A 425 9.29 -20.60 -13.90
N ARG A 426 8.96 -19.38 -13.45
CA ARG A 426 9.24 -18.12 -14.17
C ARG A 426 10.58 -17.49 -13.81
N ASP A 427 11.13 -17.84 -12.64
CA ASP A 427 12.42 -17.36 -12.14
C ASP A 427 13.19 -18.52 -11.45
N PRO A 428 13.53 -19.59 -12.18
CA PRO A 428 14.14 -20.79 -11.60
C PRO A 428 15.51 -20.53 -10.98
N ASP A 429 16.24 -19.55 -11.49
CA ASP A 429 17.56 -19.17 -11.01
C ASP A 429 17.51 -18.17 -9.83
N GLY A 430 16.33 -17.73 -9.40
CA GLY A 430 16.16 -16.74 -8.34
C GLY A 430 16.80 -15.40 -8.69
N ARG A 431 16.60 -14.93 -9.92
CA ARG A 431 17.12 -13.65 -10.41
C ARG A 431 16.57 -12.47 -9.64
N PHE A 432 15.29 -12.50 -9.30
CA PHE A 432 14.65 -11.42 -8.58
C PHE A 432 14.67 -11.63 -7.07
N CYS A 433 14.95 -10.55 -6.33
CA CYS A 433 14.76 -10.54 -4.90
C CYS A 433 13.32 -10.89 -4.53
N SER A 434 13.16 -11.51 -3.37
CA SER A 434 11.85 -11.73 -2.78
C SER A 434 11.66 -10.85 -1.55
N TYR A 435 10.76 -11.22 -0.65
CA TYR A 435 10.47 -10.48 0.56
C TYR A 435 11.71 -10.30 1.44
N LEU A 436 11.79 -9.14 2.10
CA LEU A 436 12.84 -8.84 3.09
C LEU A 436 12.31 -9.24 4.46
N ILE A 437 12.81 -10.34 5.00
CA ILE A 437 12.39 -10.87 6.29
C ILE A 437 13.56 -10.90 7.28
N ALA A 438 13.25 -10.90 8.57
CA ALA A 438 14.24 -11.11 9.62
C ALA A 438 14.91 -12.50 9.48
N ASP A 439 16.15 -12.60 9.97
CA ASP A 439 16.88 -13.86 9.94
C ASP A 439 16.20 -14.94 10.76
N GLY A 440 15.95 -16.10 10.12
CA GLY A 440 15.29 -17.24 10.78
C GLY A 440 13.77 -17.10 10.95
N ALA A 441 13.17 -16.02 10.48
CA ALA A 441 11.73 -15.86 10.52
C ALA A 441 11.02 -16.70 9.47
N GLU A 442 9.77 -17.03 9.73
CA GLU A 442 8.86 -17.67 8.79
C GLU A 442 8.26 -16.62 7.86
N LEU A 443 8.01 -16.99 6.62
CA LEU A 443 7.32 -16.16 5.64
C LEU A 443 5.91 -16.73 5.42
N ASN A 444 4.90 -15.89 5.60
CA ASN A 444 3.49 -16.29 5.47
C ASN A 444 3.11 -17.49 6.39
N GLY A 445 3.80 -17.66 7.53
CA GLY A 445 3.61 -18.78 8.45
C GLY A 445 4.29 -20.07 8.03
N GLU A 446 5.18 -20.02 7.02
CA GLU A 446 6.00 -21.15 6.58
C GLU A 446 7.50 -20.84 6.64
N PRO A 447 8.36 -21.86 6.96
CA PRO A 447 9.82 -21.70 6.93
C PRO A 447 10.31 -21.21 5.55
N ASP A 448 11.21 -20.22 5.54
CA ASP A 448 11.81 -19.73 4.30
C ASP A 448 12.75 -20.79 3.68
N ARG A 449 12.21 -21.58 2.74
CA ARG A 449 12.90 -22.67 2.06
C ARG A 449 14.04 -22.20 1.13
N ARG A 450 14.12 -20.91 0.80
CA ARG A 450 15.07 -20.33 -0.17
C ARG A 450 16.48 -20.19 0.37
N ARG A 451 16.69 -20.23 1.69
CA ARG A 451 18.02 -20.16 2.30
C ARG A 451 18.83 -21.44 2.17
N HIS A 452 18.17 -22.58 1.94
CA HIS A 452 18.86 -23.88 1.85
C HIS A 452 19.52 -24.16 0.49
N THR A 453 19.23 -23.36 -0.54
CA THR A 453 19.83 -23.53 -1.88
C THR A 453 21.11 -22.70 -2.08
N ARG A 454 21.55 -21.89 -1.10
CA ARG A 454 22.77 -21.06 -1.18
C ARG A 454 23.96 -21.56 -0.37
N SER A 455 23.89 -22.74 0.27
CA SER A 455 25.00 -23.37 0.95
C SER A 455 25.57 -24.51 0.09
N ALA A 456 26.19 -24.18 -1.00
CA ALA A 456 27.22 -25.00 -1.63
C ALA A 456 28.23 -24.08 -2.33
N PRO A 457 29.55 -24.35 -2.14
CA PRO A 457 30.65 -23.43 -2.48
C PRO A 457 30.80 -23.18 -3.99
#